data_6fbaf2ce2e19ec7a1e1f6f7a0848420b
#
_entry.id   6fbaf2ce2e19ec7a1e1f6f7a0848420b
#
_cell.length_a   1.000
_cell.length_b   1.000
_cell.length_c   1.000
_cell.angle_alpha   90.00
_cell.angle_beta   90.00
_cell.angle_gamma   90.00
#
_symmetry.space_group_name_H-M   'P 1'
#
loop_
_entity.id
_entity.type
_entity.pdbx_description
1 polymer ?
#
loop_
_entity_poly.entity_id
_entity_poly.type
_entity_poly.pdbx_seq_one_letter_code
_entity_poly.pdbx_strand_id
1 'polypeptide(L)'
;MKRVTLALAPVVALVVLVAVFPLDAVATDLADRFAGPSLAHPLGTDHLGRDVLARLVDGAWISVGLTAAAVAACAVLGTAAGLLSGYAGGLVGGLVQRAVDVLAAIPTIVVGLIIAAVREPGTGTLLLAVLVTGWSPFARLAHHLTVRERAREYVEGALALGAGPVRIALRHVLPNALRPLVAHACLRFANVLLSIAGLSFLGLGVQPPTPEWGVMLAEGRQFLFFAPQLVLLPAAAVVAAATGVTVFGRRLERRWDST
;
A
#
# COMPACT_ATOMS: atom_id res chain seq x y z
N MET A 1 -10.33 -23.96 -2.86
CA MET A 1 -11.41 -22.98 -2.77
C MET A 1 -11.79 -22.65 -1.32
N LYS A 2 -12.11 -23.61 -0.44
CA LYS A 2 -12.57 -23.35 0.96
C LYS A 2 -11.63 -22.50 1.84
N ARG A 3 -10.30 -22.50 1.62
CA ARG A 3 -9.34 -21.68 2.41
C ARG A 3 -9.17 -20.25 1.89
N VAL A 4 -9.64 -19.92 0.68
CA VAL A 4 -9.66 -18.54 0.14
C VAL A 4 -10.87 -17.79 0.67
N THR A 5 -12.01 -18.45 0.77
CA THR A 5 -13.23 -17.88 1.36
C THR A 5 -13.04 -17.55 2.84
N LEU A 6 -12.28 -18.36 3.58
CA LEU A 6 -12.03 -18.10 5.00
C LEU A 6 -11.12 -16.88 5.26
N ALA A 7 -10.19 -16.57 4.35
CA ALA A 7 -9.31 -15.39 4.47
C ALA A 7 -9.96 -14.09 3.98
N LEU A 8 -10.97 -14.18 3.11
CA LEU A 8 -11.76 -13.04 2.64
C LEU A 8 -13.02 -12.82 3.48
N ALA A 9 -13.43 -13.82 4.26
CA ALA A 9 -14.64 -13.75 5.08
C ALA A 9 -14.70 -12.51 5.99
N PRO A 10 -13.63 -12.12 6.72
CA PRO A 10 -13.68 -10.92 7.56
C PRO A 10 -13.80 -9.64 6.74
N VAL A 11 -13.18 -9.56 5.56
CA VAL A 11 -13.30 -8.39 4.67
C VAL A 11 -14.70 -8.31 4.07
N VAL A 12 -15.25 -9.44 3.64
CA VAL A 12 -16.63 -9.51 3.13
C VAL A 12 -17.64 -9.23 4.24
N ALA A 13 -17.43 -9.77 5.43
CA ALA A 13 -18.28 -9.49 6.59
C ALA A 13 -18.24 -8.00 6.97
N LEU A 14 -17.08 -7.38 6.93
CA LEU A 14 -16.91 -5.93 7.16
C LEU A 14 -17.66 -5.11 6.10
N VAL A 15 -17.51 -5.45 4.81
CA VAL A 15 -18.21 -4.78 3.69
C VAL A 15 -19.73 -4.95 3.78
N VAL A 16 -20.21 -6.14 4.15
CA VAL A 16 -21.65 -6.41 4.33
C VAL A 16 -22.19 -5.66 5.54
N LEU A 17 -21.45 -5.61 6.64
CA LEU A 17 -21.83 -4.88 7.85
C LEU A 17 -22.00 -3.38 7.56
N VAL A 18 -21.15 -2.82 6.71
CA VAL A 18 -21.19 -1.42 6.24
C VAL A 18 -22.38 -1.12 5.34
N ALA A 19 -22.68 -2.06 4.42
CA ALA A 19 -23.79 -1.88 3.50
C ALA A 19 -25.17 -1.91 4.22
N VAL A 20 -25.21 -2.50 5.41
CA VAL A 20 -26.44 -2.67 6.21
C VAL A 20 -26.67 -1.51 7.20
N PHE A 21 -25.59 -0.84 7.64
CA PHE A 21 -25.69 0.26 8.61
C PHE A 21 -25.16 1.55 7.98
N PRO A 22 -26.02 2.52 7.63
CA PRO A 22 -25.59 3.87 7.23
C PRO A 22 -25.12 4.63 8.49
N LEU A 23 -23.90 4.33 8.94
CA LEU A 23 -23.29 4.98 10.09
C LEU A 23 -22.48 6.18 9.62
N ASP A 24 -22.66 7.34 10.27
CA ASP A 24 -21.84 8.52 10.00
C ASP A 24 -20.53 8.43 10.81
N ALA A 25 -19.41 8.34 10.12
CA ALA A 25 -18.09 8.22 10.72
C ALA A 25 -17.56 9.54 11.33
N VAL A 26 -18.24 10.65 11.07
CA VAL A 26 -17.79 12.00 11.45
C VAL A 26 -18.75 12.66 12.44
N ALA A 27 -20.03 12.23 12.50
CA ALA A 27 -20.99 12.74 13.43
C ALA A 27 -20.51 12.60 14.88
N THR A 28 -20.50 13.72 15.62
CA THR A 28 -20.03 13.77 17.01
C THR A 28 -21.21 13.90 17.95
N ASP A 29 -21.26 13.09 19.00
CA ASP A 29 -22.19 13.23 20.12
C ASP A 29 -21.44 13.17 21.45
N LEU A 30 -21.22 14.33 22.05
CA LEU A 30 -20.47 14.41 23.29
C LEU A 30 -21.21 13.78 24.50
N ALA A 31 -22.52 13.50 24.40
CA ALA A 31 -23.25 12.77 25.42
C ALA A 31 -22.87 11.28 25.43
N ASP A 32 -22.54 10.74 24.26
CA ASP A 32 -22.17 9.32 24.08
C ASP A 32 -20.65 9.09 24.03
N ARG A 33 -19.85 9.94 24.68
CA ARG A 33 -18.38 9.77 24.74
C ARG A 33 -18.02 8.50 25.46
N PHE A 34 -17.15 7.67 24.86
CA PHE A 34 -16.68 6.39 25.39
C PHE A 34 -17.82 5.42 25.74
N ALA A 35 -18.97 5.54 25.08
CA ALA A 35 -20.05 4.58 25.27
C ALA A 35 -19.59 3.17 24.86
N GLY A 36 -19.97 2.19 25.66
CA GLY A 36 -19.69 0.78 25.38
C GLY A 36 -20.44 0.26 24.16
N PRO A 37 -20.11 -0.97 23.68
CA PRO A 37 -20.83 -1.61 22.59
C PRO A 37 -22.35 -1.69 22.83
N SER A 38 -23.14 -1.31 21.84
CA SER A 38 -24.61 -1.31 21.85
C SER A 38 -25.14 -1.64 20.46
N LEU A 39 -26.48 -1.79 20.34
CA LEU A 39 -27.10 -1.99 19.03
C LEU A 39 -26.94 -0.76 18.11
N ALA A 40 -26.89 0.44 18.66
CA ALA A 40 -26.65 1.67 17.91
C ALA A 40 -25.15 1.84 17.57
N HIS A 41 -24.25 1.41 18.46
CA HIS A 41 -22.81 1.53 18.31
C HIS A 41 -22.14 0.16 18.56
N PRO A 42 -22.07 -0.75 17.57
CA PRO A 42 -21.63 -2.13 17.77
C PRO A 42 -20.22 -2.29 18.36
N LEU A 43 -19.31 -1.35 18.09
CA LEU A 43 -17.96 -1.29 18.66
C LEU A 43 -17.77 -0.15 19.66
N GLY A 44 -18.88 0.47 20.10
CA GLY A 44 -18.88 1.63 20.97
C GLY A 44 -18.50 2.92 20.25
N THR A 45 -18.23 3.95 21.03
CA THR A 45 -17.90 5.30 20.56
C THR A 45 -16.52 5.75 21.03
N ASP A 46 -15.97 6.73 20.34
CA ASP A 46 -14.67 7.31 20.68
C ASP A 46 -14.78 8.48 21.68
N HIS A 47 -13.68 9.20 21.86
CA HIS A 47 -13.57 10.36 22.75
C HIS A 47 -14.41 11.58 22.34
N LEU A 48 -14.97 11.60 21.16
CA LEU A 48 -15.90 12.62 20.64
C LEU A 48 -17.32 12.07 20.46
N GLY A 49 -17.60 10.84 20.90
CA GLY A 49 -18.88 10.16 20.71
C GLY A 49 -19.13 9.67 19.28
N ARG A 50 -18.08 9.62 18.42
CA ARG A 50 -18.18 9.12 17.05
C ARG A 50 -18.20 7.59 17.05
N ASP A 51 -18.98 6.97 16.15
CA ASP A 51 -19.08 5.51 16.05
C ASP A 51 -17.76 4.88 15.58
N VAL A 52 -17.21 3.98 16.39
CA VAL A 52 -15.91 3.34 16.11
C VAL A 52 -16.00 2.40 14.90
N LEU A 53 -17.14 1.70 14.71
CA LEU A 53 -17.30 0.81 13.56
C LEU A 53 -17.37 1.60 12.25
N ALA A 54 -18.17 2.67 12.21
CA ALA A 54 -18.25 3.56 11.06
C ALA A 54 -16.87 4.08 10.66
N ARG A 55 -16.11 4.57 11.63
CA ARG A 55 -14.76 5.08 11.43
C ARG A 55 -13.79 4.01 10.94
N LEU A 56 -13.86 2.78 11.46
CA LEU A 56 -13.02 1.68 10.99
C LEU A 56 -13.27 1.35 9.53
N VAL A 57 -14.49 1.45 9.12
CA VAL A 57 -14.93 1.11 7.77
C VAL A 57 -14.57 2.18 6.77
N ASP A 58 -14.91 3.43 7.04
CA ASP A 58 -14.50 4.54 6.20
C ASP A 58 -12.98 4.65 6.17
N GLY A 59 -12.33 4.40 7.32
CA GLY A 59 -10.89 4.28 7.44
C GLY A 59 -10.30 3.18 6.56
N ALA A 60 -11.02 2.06 6.37
CA ALA A 60 -10.58 1.00 5.45
C ALA A 60 -10.53 1.50 4.00
N TRP A 61 -11.56 2.20 3.53
CA TRP A 61 -11.59 2.76 2.17
C TRP A 61 -10.44 3.74 1.95
N ILE A 62 -10.19 4.60 2.93
CA ILE A 62 -9.13 5.62 2.86
C ILE A 62 -7.74 4.95 2.93
N SER A 63 -7.48 4.14 3.96
CA SER A 63 -6.16 3.52 4.19
C SER A 63 -5.79 2.55 3.07
N VAL A 64 -6.73 1.65 2.68
CA VAL A 64 -6.50 0.66 1.61
C VAL A 64 -6.44 1.34 0.25
N GLY A 65 -7.35 2.28 -0.03
CA GLY A 65 -7.38 3.02 -1.29
C GLY A 65 -6.11 3.85 -1.51
N LEU A 66 -5.68 4.59 -0.49
CA LEU A 66 -4.46 5.40 -0.52
C LEU A 66 -3.22 4.52 -0.70
N THR A 67 -3.16 3.40 0.01
CA THR A 67 -2.07 2.42 -0.13
C THR A 67 -2.05 1.81 -1.53
N ALA A 68 -3.20 1.41 -2.06
CA ALA A 68 -3.29 0.83 -3.40
C ALA A 68 -2.84 1.83 -4.47
N ALA A 69 -3.28 3.09 -4.38
CA ALA A 69 -2.86 4.17 -5.28
C ALA A 69 -1.34 4.42 -5.21
N ALA A 70 -0.77 4.47 -3.99
CA ALA A 70 0.66 4.65 -3.80
C ALA A 70 1.47 3.48 -4.38
N VAL A 71 1.05 2.24 -4.11
CA VAL A 71 1.70 1.03 -4.66
C VAL A 71 1.62 0.99 -6.18
N ALA A 72 0.46 1.32 -6.76
CA ALA A 72 0.30 1.37 -8.22
C ALA A 72 1.21 2.42 -8.86
N ALA A 73 1.27 3.62 -8.29
CA ALA A 73 2.18 4.67 -8.76
C ALA A 73 3.65 4.27 -8.65
N CYS A 74 4.06 3.69 -7.51
CA CYS A 74 5.42 3.15 -7.32
C CYS A 74 5.73 2.03 -8.31
N ALA A 75 4.78 1.14 -8.57
CA ALA A 75 4.94 0.04 -9.54
C ALA A 75 5.12 0.57 -10.96
N VAL A 76 4.32 1.56 -11.37
CA VAL A 76 4.43 2.16 -12.72
C VAL A 76 5.78 2.88 -12.88
N LEU A 77 6.12 3.77 -11.96
CA LEU A 77 7.39 4.53 -12.00
C LEU A 77 8.60 3.61 -11.92
N GLY A 78 8.59 2.66 -10.99
CA GLY A 78 9.70 1.72 -10.82
C GLY A 78 9.85 0.78 -12.00
N THR A 79 8.73 0.26 -12.53
CA THR A 79 8.79 -0.61 -13.72
C THR A 79 9.35 0.15 -14.91
N ALA A 80 8.92 1.38 -15.17
CA ALA A 80 9.44 2.20 -16.27
C ALA A 80 10.95 2.45 -16.11
N ALA A 81 11.41 2.84 -14.91
CA ALA A 81 12.82 3.05 -14.62
C ALA A 81 13.64 1.75 -14.74
N GLY A 82 13.08 0.62 -14.28
CA GLY A 82 13.72 -0.68 -14.37
C GLY A 82 13.85 -1.20 -15.79
N LEU A 83 12.79 -1.06 -16.61
CA LEU A 83 12.84 -1.37 -18.04
C LEU A 83 13.89 -0.52 -18.76
N LEU A 84 13.89 0.79 -18.50
CA LEU A 84 14.87 1.70 -19.09
C LEU A 84 16.30 1.29 -18.73
N SER A 85 16.59 1.07 -17.45
CA SER A 85 17.92 0.71 -16.98
C SER A 85 18.38 -0.66 -17.47
N GLY A 86 17.47 -1.66 -17.48
CA GLY A 86 17.78 -3.00 -17.95
C GLY A 86 17.95 -3.09 -19.48
N TYR A 87 17.29 -2.19 -20.22
CA TYR A 87 17.42 -2.12 -21.66
C TYR A 87 18.65 -1.31 -22.11
N ALA A 88 18.86 -0.12 -21.54
CA ALA A 88 19.98 0.75 -21.88
C ALA A 88 21.33 0.16 -21.49
N GLY A 89 21.42 -0.52 -20.34
CA GLY A 89 22.70 -1.04 -19.82
C GLY A 89 23.75 0.04 -19.60
N GLY A 90 25.03 -0.34 -19.55
CA GLY A 90 26.17 0.59 -19.50
C GLY A 90 26.03 1.66 -18.41
N LEU A 91 26.41 2.89 -18.76
CA LEU A 91 26.39 4.04 -17.82
C LEU A 91 24.96 4.40 -17.38
N VAL A 92 24.00 4.42 -18.30
CA VAL A 92 22.61 4.79 -17.97
C VAL A 92 21.99 3.77 -17.00
N GLY A 93 22.15 2.49 -17.31
CA GLY A 93 21.69 1.42 -16.40
C GLY A 93 22.36 1.51 -15.04
N GLY A 94 23.68 1.76 -15.01
CA GLY A 94 24.44 1.91 -13.77
C GLY A 94 24.00 3.11 -12.92
N LEU A 95 23.74 4.26 -13.53
CA LEU A 95 23.27 5.46 -12.81
C LEU A 95 21.87 5.25 -12.19
N VAL A 96 20.94 4.66 -12.95
CA VAL A 96 19.60 4.35 -12.41
C VAL A 96 19.70 3.36 -11.25
N GLN A 97 20.54 2.32 -11.36
CA GLN A 97 20.69 1.36 -10.25
C GLN A 97 21.35 1.99 -9.02
N ARG A 98 22.30 2.89 -9.18
CA ARG A 98 22.88 3.66 -8.04
C ARG A 98 21.82 4.54 -7.37
N ALA A 99 20.97 5.22 -8.14
CA ALA A 99 19.85 5.99 -7.58
C ALA A 99 18.89 5.09 -6.80
N VAL A 100 18.55 3.93 -7.34
CA VAL A 100 17.73 2.89 -6.68
C VAL A 100 18.36 2.44 -5.36
N ASP A 101 19.68 2.19 -5.35
CA ASP A 101 20.39 1.73 -4.13
C ASP A 101 20.43 2.81 -3.05
N VAL A 102 20.68 4.06 -3.41
CA VAL A 102 20.64 5.19 -2.48
C VAL A 102 19.26 5.37 -1.87
N LEU A 103 18.20 5.36 -2.70
CA LEU A 103 16.82 5.53 -2.21
C LEU A 103 16.36 4.33 -1.36
N ALA A 104 16.79 3.12 -1.70
CA ALA A 104 16.46 1.93 -0.93
C ALA A 104 17.12 1.90 0.46
N ALA A 105 18.22 2.64 0.65
CA ALA A 105 18.90 2.74 1.94
C ALA A 105 18.22 3.73 2.90
N ILE A 106 17.36 4.64 2.39
CA ILE A 106 16.71 5.66 3.20
C ILE A 106 15.34 5.14 3.70
N PRO A 107 15.11 5.11 5.02
CA PRO A 107 13.79 4.74 5.54
C PRO A 107 12.70 5.73 5.08
N THR A 108 11.58 5.23 4.58
CA THR A 108 10.46 6.06 4.09
C THR A 108 9.96 7.05 5.14
N ILE A 109 9.94 6.66 6.43
CA ILE A 109 9.54 7.54 7.53
C ILE A 109 10.47 8.76 7.64
N VAL A 110 11.78 8.58 7.46
CA VAL A 110 12.75 9.70 7.50
C VAL A 110 12.48 10.68 6.36
N VAL A 111 12.23 10.16 5.15
CA VAL A 111 11.84 11.01 4.01
C VAL A 111 10.54 11.76 4.30
N GLY A 112 9.56 11.08 4.90
CA GLY A 112 8.30 11.70 5.30
C GLY A 112 8.49 12.87 6.28
N LEU A 113 9.34 12.69 7.29
CA LEU A 113 9.67 13.74 8.26
C LEU A 113 10.37 14.95 7.60
N ILE A 114 11.30 14.69 6.67
CA ILE A 114 12.00 15.78 5.94
C ILE A 114 11.00 16.56 5.07
N ILE A 115 10.12 15.88 4.35
CA ILE A 115 9.13 16.54 3.50
C ILE A 115 8.14 17.35 4.36
N ALA A 116 7.71 16.81 5.49
CA ALA A 116 6.80 17.48 6.42
C ALA A 116 7.41 18.70 7.10
N ALA A 117 8.73 18.78 7.19
CA ALA A 117 9.43 19.98 7.68
C ALA A 117 9.32 21.18 6.71
N VAL A 118 8.98 20.93 5.44
CA VAL A 118 8.90 21.96 4.38
C VAL A 118 7.48 22.15 3.85
N ARG A 119 6.65 21.12 3.98
CA ARG A 119 5.27 21.10 3.48
C ARG A 119 4.28 20.87 4.62
N GLU A 120 3.08 21.40 4.47
CA GLU A 120 1.99 21.11 5.39
C GLU A 120 1.65 19.61 5.41
N PRO A 121 1.31 19.06 6.60
CA PRO A 121 0.80 17.71 6.72
C PRO A 121 -0.44 17.48 5.84
N GLY A 122 -0.56 16.28 5.27
CA GLY A 122 -1.71 15.94 4.45
C GLY A 122 -1.43 14.77 3.50
N THR A 123 -2.48 14.33 2.81
CA THR A 123 -2.44 13.19 1.88
C THR A 123 -1.37 13.35 0.81
N GLY A 124 -1.19 14.57 0.26
CA GLY A 124 -0.19 14.83 -0.77
C GLY A 124 1.25 14.69 -0.26
N THR A 125 1.54 15.18 0.95
CA THR A 125 2.84 15.05 1.61
C THR A 125 3.17 13.59 1.90
N LEU A 126 2.19 12.83 2.38
CA LEU A 126 2.29 11.41 2.65
C LEU A 126 2.55 10.60 1.37
N LEU A 127 1.78 10.82 0.30
CA LEU A 127 1.98 10.16 -0.98
C LEU A 127 3.37 10.47 -1.57
N LEU A 128 3.81 11.72 -1.49
CA LEU A 128 5.12 12.11 -1.97
C LEU A 128 6.23 11.39 -1.21
N ALA A 129 6.14 11.28 0.12
CA ALA A 129 7.10 10.56 0.94
C ALA A 129 7.23 9.08 0.53
N VAL A 130 6.09 8.43 0.32
CA VAL A 130 6.04 7.04 -0.14
C VAL A 130 6.57 6.91 -1.57
N LEU A 131 6.21 7.84 -2.46
CA LEU A 131 6.67 7.81 -3.86
C LEU A 131 8.16 7.99 -4.00
N VAL A 132 8.80 8.85 -3.21
CA VAL A 132 10.25 9.10 -3.31
C VAL A 132 11.07 7.82 -3.10
N THR A 133 10.68 6.94 -2.19
CA THR A 133 11.43 5.71 -1.88
C THR A 133 10.79 4.43 -2.43
N GLY A 134 9.46 4.41 -2.55
CA GLY A 134 8.68 3.20 -2.80
C GLY A 134 8.80 2.63 -4.21
N TRP A 135 9.23 3.41 -5.21
CA TRP A 135 9.43 2.93 -6.58
C TRP A 135 10.70 2.09 -6.73
N SER A 136 11.72 2.29 -5.86
CA SER A 136 13.04 1.67 -5.98
C SER A 136 13.00 0.12 -5.98
N PRO A 137 12.22 -0.59 -5.15
CA PRO A 137 12.13 -2.04 -5.20
C PRO A 137 11.53 -2.57 -6.52
N PHE A 138 10.57 -1.83 -7.09
CA PHE A 138 9.99 -2.17 -8.39
C PHE A 138 10.99 -1.97 -9.52
N ALA A 139 11.78 -0.89 -9.48
CA ALA A 139 12.82 -0.63 -10.47
C ALA A 139 13.89 -1.71 -10.45
N ARG A 140 14.32 -2.14 -9.27
CA ARG A 140 15.30 -3.24 -9.13
C ARG A 140 14.75 -4.54 -9.72
N LEU A 141 13.53 -4.92 -9.37
CA LEU A 141 12.90 -6.13 -9.88
C LEU A 141 12.73 -6.07 -11.41
N ALA A 142 12.17 -4.96 -11.93
CA ALA A 142 11.96 -4.78 -13.36
C ALA A 142 13.29 -4.79 -14.15
N HIS A 143 14.36 -4.20 -13.61
CA HIS A 143 15.69 -4.26 -14.19
C HIS A 143 16.17 -5.71 -14.35
N HIS A 144 16.13 -6.51 -13.29
CA HIS A 144 16.57 -7.91 -13.36
C HIS A 144 15.73 -8.74 -14.32
N LEU A 145 14.41 -8.55 -14.31
CA LEU A 145 13.51 -9.21 -15.27
C LEU A 145 13.83 -8.81 -16.69
N THR A 146 14.11 -7.53 -16.95
CA THR A 146 14.47 -7.02 -18.29
C THR A 146 15.76 -7.62 -18.79
N VAL A 147 16.81 -7.64 -17.96
CA VAL A 147 18.12 -8.22 -18.34
C VAL A 147 17.95 -9.70 -18.66
N ARG A 148 17.20 -10.45 -17.82
CA ARG A 148 16.94 -11.88 -18.02
C ARG A 148 16.16 -12.16 -19.33
N GLU A 149 15.10 -11.40 -19.57
CA GLU A 149 14.26 -11.61 -20.75
C GLU A 149 14.96 -11.21 -22.06
N ARG A 150 15.84 -10.19 -22.03
CA ARG A 150 16.64 -9.81 -23.20
C ARG A 150 17.63 -10.89 -23.67
N ALA A 151 18.08 -11.74 -22.76
CA ALA A 151 18.99 -12.85 -23.07
C ALA A 151 18.25 -14.12 -23.58
N ARG A 152 16.95 -14.04 -23.86
CA ARG A 152 16.17 -15.14 -24.41
C ARG A 152 16.30 -15.23 -25.94
N GLU A 153 16.42 -16.46 -26.47
CA GLU A 153 16.56 -16.71 -27.90
C GLU A 153 15.47 -16.07 -28.78
N TYR A 154 14.22 -16.05 -28.30
CA TYR A 154 13.12 -15.43 -29.05
C TYR A 154 13.26 -13.91 -29.16
N VAL A 155 13.93 -13.25 -28.18
CA VAL A 155 14.23 -11.81 -28.23
C VAL A 155 15.37 -11.56 -29.22
N GLU A 156 16.39 -12.40 -29.25
CA GLU A 156 17.47 -12.35 -30.23
C GLU A 156 16.91 -12.54 -31.65
N GLY A 157 16.00 -13.51 -31.84
CA GLY A 157 15.29 -13.69 -33.09
C GLY A 157 14.47 -12.46 -33.51
N ALA A 158 13.77 -11.81 -32.57
CA ALA A 158 13.03 -10.57 -32.86
C ALA A 158 13.98 -9.41 -33.26
N LEU A 159 15.14 -9.31 -32.60
CA LEU A 159 16.18 -8.33 -32.96
C LEU A 159 16.73 -8.58 -34.38
N ALA A 160 17.01 -9.83 -34.73
CA ALA A 160 17.48 -10.21 -36.05
C ALA A 160 16.45 -9.86 -37.16
N LEU A 161 15.16 -9.91 -36.84
CA LEU A 161 14.07 -9.48 -37.72
C LEU A 161 13.83 -7.95 -37.72
N GLY A 162 14.69 -7.14 -37.07
CA GLY A 162 14.64 -5.69 -37.06
C GLY A 162 13.66 -5.08 -36.05
N ALA A 163 13.25 -5.82 -34.99
CA ALA A 163 12.42 -5.26 -33.95
C ALA A 163 13.18 -4.19 -33.14
N GLY A 164 12.64 -2.98 -33.08
CA GLY A 164 13.25 -1.88 -32.30
C GLY A 164 13.09 -2.05 -30.77
N PRO A 165 13.88 -1.29 -29.98
CA PRO A 165 13.98 -1.43 -28.53
C PRO A 165 12.63 -1.27 -27.81
N VAL A 166 11.83 -0.29 -28.19
CA VAL A 166 10.52 -0.04 -27.58
C VAL A 166 9.56 -1.20 -27.83
N ARG A 167 9.57 -1.77 -29.05
CA ARG A 167 8.75 -2.94 -29.39
C ARG A 167 9.13 -4.15 -28.54
N ILE A 168 10.42 -4.39 -28.36
CA ILE A 168 10.91 -5.50 -27.51
C ILE A 168 10.49 -5.28 -26.06
N ALA A 169 10.71 -4.07 -25.52
CA ALA A 169 10.35 -3.74 -24.15
C ALA A 169 8.85 -3.93 -23.88
N LEU A 170 7.99 -3.40 -24.75
CA LEU A 170 6.53 -3.40 -24.51
C LEU A 170 5.84 -4.70 -24.93
N ARG A 171 6.35 -5.41 -25.96
CA ARG A 171 5.66 -6.58 -26.53
C ARG A 171 6.26 -7.91 -26.10
N HIS A 172 7.50 -7.92 -25.63
CA HIS A 172 8.20 -9.14 -25.24
C HIS A 172 8.58 -9.13 -23.76
N VAL A 173 9.20 -8.06 -23.24
CA VAL A 173 9.68 -8.01 -21.85
C VAL A 173 8.55 -7.71 -20.86
N LEU A 174 7.83 -6.61 -21.07
CA LEU A 174 6.81 -6.15 -20.11
C LEU A 174 5.70 -7.18 -19.85
N PRO A 175 5.10 -7.86 -20.85
CA PRO A 175 4.07 -8.86 -20.58
C PRO A 175 4.57 -10.03 -19.72
N ASN A 176 5.81 -10.45 -19.92
CA ASN A 176 6.42 -11.53 -19.13
C ASN A 176 6.82 -11.06 -17.73
N ALA A 177 7.17 -9.78 -17.58
CA ALA A 177 7.49 -9.18 -16.29
C ALA A 177 6.25 -8.83 -15.44
N LEU A 178 5.06 -8.68 -16.06
CA LEU A 178 3.84 -8.26 -15.34
C LEU A 178 3.46 -9.22 -14.20
N ARG A 179 3.53 -10.54 -14.42
CA ARG A 179 3.16 -11.51 -13.39
C ARG A 179 4.01 -11.36 -12.12
N PRO A 180 5.35 -11.40 -12.17
CA PRO A 180 6.19 -11.17 -10.99
C PRO A 180 5.99 -9.77 -10.37
N LEU A 181 5.80 -8.73 -11.20
CA LEU A 181 5.58 -7.36 -10.72
C LEU A 181 4.27 -7.21 -9.94
N VAL A 182 3.17 -7.83 -10.41
CA VAL A 182 1.90 -7.82 -9.70
C VAL A 182 1.98 -8.59 -8.36
N ALA A 183 2.63 -9.75 -8.35
CA ALA A 183 2.88 -10.48 -7.11
C ALA A 183 3.70 -9.63 -6.13
N HIS A 184 4.77 -8.99 -6.61
CA HIS A 184 5.59 -8.08 -5.81
C HIS A 184 4.79 -6.88 -5.27
N ALA A 185 3.87 -6.31 -6.06
CA ALA A 185 3.00 -5.21 -5.62
C ALA A 185 2.13 -5.63 -4.41
N CYS A 186 1.57 -6.83 -4.42
CA CYS A 186 0.83 -7.36 -3.28
C CYS A 186 1.71 -7.51 -2.03
N LEU A 187 2.97 -7.96 -2.18
CA LEU A 187 3.90 -8.08 -1.06
C LEU A 187 4.34 -6.71 -0.53
N ARG A 188 4.51 -5.73 -1.42
CA ARG A 188 4.86 -4.35 -1.05
C ARG A 188 3.72 -3.59 -0.40
N PHE A 189 2.46 -3.98 -0.66
CA PHE A 189 1.27 -3.35 -0.09
C PHE A 189 1.33 -3.27 1.44
N ALA A 190 1.69 -4.35 2.11
CA ALA A 190 1.78 -4.38 3.58
C ALA A 190 2.81 -3.37 4.11
N ASN A 191 3.99 -3.29 3.48
CA ASN A 191 5.02 -2.33 3.89
C ASN A 191 4.59 -0.88 3.67
N VAL A 192 3.91 -0.60 2.55
CA VAL A 192 3.41 0.75 2.22
C VAL A 192 2.27 1.12 3.16
N LEU A 193 1.34 0.20 3.46
CA LEU A 193 0.25 0.42 4.43
C LEU A 193 0.81 0.77 5.81
N LEU A 194 1.82 0.03 6.29
CA LEU A 194 2.47 0.33 7.56
C LEU A 194 3.21 1.66 7.55
N SER A 195 3.84 2.04 6.42
CA SER A 195 4.50 3.34 6.30
C SER A 195 3.49 4.50 6.32
N ILE A 196 2.36 4.35 5.61
CA ILE A 196 1.25 5.32 5.58
C ILE A 196 0.66 5.46 6.98
N ALA A 197 0.28 4.36 7.63
CA ALA A 197 -0.28 4.38 8.98
C ALA A 197 0.72 4.98 9.99
N GLY A 198 2.01 4.65 9.88
CA GLY A 198 3.06 5.22 10.73
C GLY A 198 3.24 6.72 10.55
N LEU A 199 3.27 7.22 9.31
CA LEU A 199 3.36 8.66 9.03
C LEU A 199 2.10 9.40 9.49
N SER A 200 0.90 8.84 9.26
CA SER A 200 -0.36 9.39 9.76
C SER A 200 -0.43 9.39 11.31
N PHE A 201 0.08 8.33 11.95
CA PHE A 201 0.21 8.27 13.42
C PHE A 201 1.11 9.39 13.98
N LEU A 202 2.12 9.81 13.22
CA LEU A 202 2.98 10.95 13.55
C LEU A 202 2.36 12.31 13.21
N GLY A 203 1.13 12.32 12.67
CA GLY A 203 0.42 13.54 12.29
C GLY A 203 0.82 14.13 10.93
N LEU A 204 1.58 13.39 10.11
CA LEU A 204 2.09 13.87 8.82
C LEU A 204 1.19 13.51 7.64
N GLY A 205 0.18 12.66 7.87
CA GLY A 205 -0.73 12.15 6.86
C GLY A 205 -2.06 12.87 6.77
N VAL A 206 -3.10 12.07 6.58
CA VAL A 206 -4.49 12.55 6.57
C VAL A 206 -4.79 13.28 7.87
N GLN A 207 -5.58 14.36 7.78
CA GLN A 207 -5.91 15.17 8.95
C GLN A 207 -7.32 14.85 9.47
N PRO A 208 -7.54 14.90 10.81
CA PRO A 208 -8.89 14.84 11.38
C PRO A 208 -9.81 15.92 10.77
N PRO A 209 -11.13 15.67 10.66
CA PRO A 209 -11.88 14.55 11.22
C PRO A 209 -11.89 13.28 10.37
N THR A 210 -11.22 13.28 9.21
CA THR A 210 -11.23 12.17 8.25
C THR A 210 -10.70 10.89 8.90
N PRO A 211 -11.47 9.80 8.93
CA PRO A 211 -11.02 8.55 9.51
C PRO A 211 -10.01 7.87 8.58
N GLU A 212 -8.81 7.67 9.07
CA GLU A 212 -7.76 6.85 8.48
C GLU A 212 -7.14 6.04 9.62
N TRP A 213 -6.79 4.77 9.40
CA TRP A 213 -6.40 3.90 10.51
C TRP A 213 -5.18 4.39 11.30
N GLY A 214 -4.20 5.04 10.65
CA GLY A 214 -3.07 5.65 11.34
C GLY A 214 -3.47 6.88 12.17
N VAL A 215 -4.41 7.69 11.68
CA VAL A 215 -5.00 8.81 12.43
C VAL A 215 -5.79 8.30 13.62
N MET A 216 -6.60 7.25 13.44
CA MET A 216 -7.36 6.64 14.54
C MET A 216 -6.44 6.11 15.64
N LEU A 217 -5.30 5.50 15.26
CA LEU A 217 -4.26 5.09 16.22
C LEU A 217 -3.67 6.29 16.97
N ALA A 218 -3.41 7.40 16.28
CA ALA A 218 -2.88 8.62 16.90
C ALA A 218 -3.87 9.26 17.86
N GLU A 219 -5.15 9.36 17.50
CA GLU A 219 -6.22 9.86 18.35
C GLU A 219 -6.43 8.95 19.59
N GLY A 220 -6.41 7.63 19.39
CA GLY A 220 -6.64 6.64 20.45
C GLY A 220 -5.50 6.49 21.45
N ARG A 221 -4.24 6.81 21.09
CA ARG A 221 -3.04 6.52 21.91
C ARG A 221 -3.10 7.03 23.35
N GLN A 222 -3.67 8.21 23.56
CA GLN A 222 -3.79 8.83 24.89
C GLN A 222 -4.81 8.11 25.77
N PHE A 223 -5.70 7.30 25.20
CA PHE A 223 -6.75 6.56 25.89
C PHE A 223 -6.42 5.07 26.04
N LEU A 224 -5.19 4.63 25.71
CA LEU A 224 -4.79 3.22 25.66
C LEU A 224 -5.11 2.45 26.95
N PHE A 225 -4.92 3.08 28.11
CA PHE A 225 -5.17 2.44 29.40
C PHE A 225 -6.63 2.51 29.86
N PHE A 226 -7.42 3.41 29.28
CA PHE A 226 -8.82 3.61 29.65
C PHE A 226 -9.78 2.99 28.63
N ALA A 227 -9.50 3.17 27.33
CA ALA A 227 -10.30 2.68 26.21
C ALA A 227 -9.40 2.00 25.16
N PRO A 228 -8.79 0.83 25.48
CA PRO A 228 -7.80 0.17 24.61
C PRO A 228 -8.35 -0.21 23.24
N GLN A 229 -9.67 -0.42 23.11
CA GLN A 229 -10.33 -0.72 21.83
C GLN A 229 -10.08 0.36 20.78
N LEU A 230 -9.91 1.62 21.16
CA LEU A 230 -9.64 2.74 20.21
C LEU A 230 -8.27 2.61 19.51
N VAL A 231 -7.35 1.85 20.08
CA VAL A 231 -6.05 1.54 19.48
C VAL A 231 -6.05 0.12 18.91
N LEU A 232 -6.57 -0.86 19.63
CA LEU A 232 -6.49 -2.26 19.24
C LEU A 232 -7.30 -2.57 17.97
N LEU A 233 -8.47 -1.93 17.79
CA LEU A 233 -9.31 -2.18 16.62
C LEU A 233 -8.67 -1.66 15.31
N PRO A 234 -8.21 -0.40 15.23
CA PRO A 234 -7.49 0.06 14.03
C PRO A 234 -6.18 -0.69 13.79
N ALA A 235 -5.43 -1.04 14.86
CA ALA A 235 -4.23 -1.86 14.72
C ALA A 235 -4.54 -3.25 14.13
N ALA A 236 -5.59 -3.91 14.63
CA ALA A 236 -6.05 -5.19 14.10
C ALA A 236 -6.50 -5.08 12.64
N ALA A 237 -7.17 -3.98 12.26
CA ALA A 237 -7.58 -3.73 10.88
C ALA A 237 -6.36 -3.59 9.94
N VAL A 238 -5.33 -2.83 10.33
CA VAL A 238 -4.06 -2.70 9.58
C VAL A 238 -3.40 -4.07 9.42
N VAL A 239 -3.26 -4.85 10.50
CA VAL A 239 -2.64 -6.19 10.47
C VAL A 239 -3.45 -7.14 9.60
N ALA A 240 -4.77 -7.13 9.70
CA ALA A 240 -5.65 -7.99 8.90
C ALA A 240 -5.53 -7.68 7.40
N ALA A 241 -5.57 -6.40 7.02
CA ALA A 241 -5.42 -5.96 5.63
C ALA A 241 -4.02 -6.31 5.08
N ALA A 242 -2.96 -5.99 5.81
CA ALA A 242 -1.57 -6.31 5.43
C ALA A 242 -1.37 -7.82 5.23
N THR A 243 -1.87 -8.63 6.17
CA THR A 243 -1.77 -10.10 6.10
C THR A 243 -2.61 -10.66 4.95
N GLY A 244 -3.84 -10.19 4.79
CA GLY A 244 -4.76 -10.64 3.73
C GLY A 244 -4.16 -10.42 2.34
N VAL A 245 -3.69 -9.22 2.04
CA VAL A 245 -3.06 -8.90 0.74
C VAL A 245 -1.75 -9.66 0.54
N THR A 246 -0.93 -9.81 1.59
CA THR A 246 0.32 -10.59 1.52
C THR A 246 0.06 -12.07 1.21
N VAL A 247 -0.92 -12.69 1.89
CA VAL A 247 -1.30 -14.09 1.63
C VAL A 247 -1.86 -14.25 0.22
N PHE A 248 -2.66 -13.29 -0.25
CA PHE A 248 -3.15 -13.28 -1.62
C PHE A 248 -1.99 -13.21 -2.63
N GLY A 249 -1.05 -12.27 -2.45
CA GLY A 249 0.11 -12.11 -3.32
C GLY A 249 0.98 -13.39 -3.41
N ARG A 250 1.29 -14.01 -2.26
CA ARG A 250 2.03 -15.28 -2.22
C ARG A 250 1.32 -16.44 -2.93
N ARG A 251 -0.03 -16.47 -2.88
CA ARG A 251 -0.81 -17.49 -3.60
C ARG A 251 -0.80 -17.24 -5.10
N LEU A 252 -0.83 -15.97 -5.50
CA LEU A 252 -0.76 -15.58 -6.90
C LEU A 252 0.60 -15.96 -7.51
N GLU A 253 1.70 -15.65 -6.81
CA GLU A 253 3.05 -16.02 -7.18
C GLU A 253 3.19 -17.54 -7.39
N ARG A 254 2.80 -18.35 -6.40
CA ARG A 254 2.86 -19.83 -6.50
C ARG A 254 2.07 -20.41 -7.66
N ARG A 255 0.94 -19.78 -8.04
CA ARG A 255 0.16 -20.24 -9.19
C ARG A 255 0.86 -19.95 -10.51
N TRP A 256 1.59 -18.86 -10.59
CA TRP A 256 2.30 -18.48 -11.81
C TRP A 256 3.62 -19.21 -11.98
N ASP A 257 4.26 -19.60 -10.89
CA ASP A 257 5.48 -20.43 -10.93
C ASP A 257 5.19 -21.89 -11.32
N SER A 258 3.95 -22.34 -11.19
CA SER A 258 3.53 -23.72 -11.54
C SER A 258 3.00 -23.86 -12.99
N THR A 259 2.94 -22.77 -13.76
CA THR A 259 2.51 -22.70 -15.17
C THR A 259 3.66 -22.28 -16.09
#